data_eb183b1daab1b73d44c34c7449aad48f
#
_entry.id   eb183b1daab1b73d44c34c7449aad48f
#
_cell.length_a   1.000
_cell.length_b   1.000
_cell.length_c   1.000
_cell.angle_alpha   90.00
_cell.angle_beta   90.00
_cell.angle_gamma   90.00
#
_symmetry.space_group_name_H-M   'P 1'
#
loop_
_entity.id
_entity.type
_entity.pdbx_description
1 polymer ?
#
loop_
_entity_poly.entity_id
_entity_poly.type
_entity_poly.pdbx_seq_one_letter_code
_entity_poly.pdbx_strand_id
1 'polypeptide(L)'
;MKLGMVTYELGKAMDLKTLLATCRETGFKAVELRTTHAHGVELGMPEAKWAETKTMFADSGVELWGLGTVCEYHAVDQAVVRRNIEQTKQWIELAAHVGARGVKVRPNGMPKEVAQEKTCEQIGLALAECGKAAADAGVLIHLEVHGAVSSNPKLCQKMMEACDHPSVGVCWNSNNNPDEVINGSIATTFPLLSKWIKSCHITELSSNYPWRELFRLLKESGYDGATLAEIPASAEPARLMRYYRALWEAYQA
;
A
#
# COMPACT_ATOMS: atom_id res chain seq x y z
N MET A 1 -11.75 -10.54 -4.04
CA MET A 1 -10.50 -9.74 -4.09
C MET A 1 -10.03 -9.55 -5.53
N LYS A 2 -9.26 -8.51 -5.83
CA LYS A 2 -8.65 -8.25 -7.14
C LYS A 2 -7.15 -8.49 -7.06
N LEU A 3 -6.55 -9.08 -8.10
CA LEU A 3 -5.10 -9.12 -8.22
C LEU A 3 -4.61 -7.83 -8.86
N GLY A 4 -3.62 -7.22 -8.27
CA GLY A 4 -2.94 -6.04 -8.79
C GLY A 4 -1.44 -6.11 -8.56
N MET A 5 -0.74 -5.02 -8.82
CA MET A 5 0.70 -4.90 -8.55
C MET A 5 1.08 -3.54 -7.97
N VAL A 6 2.16 -3.53 -7.21
CA VAL A 6 2.94 -2.32 -6.92
C VAL A 6 4.01 -2.18 -8.01
N THR A 7 4.25 -0.97 -8.50
CA THR A 7 5.34 -0.75 -9.48
C THR A 7 6.73 -0.85 -8.83
N TYR A 8 6.90 -1.68 -7.83
CA TYR A 8 8.16 -1.96 -7.15
C TYR A 8 9.27 -2.31 -8.16
N GLU A 9 10.01 -3.37 -8.02
CA GLU A 9 11.06 -3.68 -9.01
C GLU A 9 10.49 -4.18 -10.35
N LEU A 10 9.40 -4.95 -10.35
CA LEU A 10 8.81 -5.52 -11.58
C LEU A 10 8.29 -4.45 -12.56
N GLY A 11 7.63 -3.41 -12.06
CA GLY A 11 7.03 -2.34 -12.88
C GLY A 11 7.85 -1.06 -12.95
N LYS A 12 8.99 -0.98 -12.28
CA LYS A 12 9.79 0.24 -12.08
C LYS A 12 10.17 0.97 -13.36
N ALA A 13 10.55 0.23 -14.38
CA ALA A 13 11.00 0.75 -15.68
C ALA A 13 9.88 0.90 -16.72
N MET A 14 8.64 0.55 -16.38
CA MET A 14 7.50 0.67 -17.28
C MET A 14 6.93 2.09 -17.25
N ASP A 15 6.82 2.72 -18.43
CA ASP A 15 5.97 3.91 -18.56
C ASP A 15 4.50 3.54 -18.33
N LEU A 16 3.64 4.54 -18.11
CA LEU A 16 2.25 4.31 -17.76
C LEU A 16 1.49 3.49 -18.82
N LYS A 17 1.73 3.76 -20.09
CA LYS A 17 1.09 3.04 -21.22
C LYS A 17 1.49 1.56 -21.25
N THR A 18 2.77 1.29 -21.14
CA THR A 18 3.32 -0.08 -21.09
C THR A 18 2.80 -0.83 -19.87
N LEU A 19 2.78 -0.18 -18.70
CA LEU A 19 2.28 -0.76 -17.45
C LEU A 19 0.82 -1.20 -17.57
N LEU A 20 -0.06 -0.30 -18.06
CA LEU A 20 -1.48 -0.60 -18.23
C LEU A 20 -1.73 -1.70 -19.28
N ALA A 21 -1.00 -1.69 -20.40
CA ALA A 21 -1.09 -2.73 -21.42
C ALA A 21 -0.68 -4.09 -20.83
N THR A 22 0.43 -4.15 -20.08
CA THR A 22 0.92 -5.38 -19.45
C THR A 22 -0.06 -5.91 -18.41
N CYS A 23 -0.64 -5.04 -17.57
CA CYS A 23 -1.68 -5.43 -16.59
C CYS A 23 -2.90 -6.03 -17.29
N ARG A 24 -3.40 -5.40 -18.36
CA ARG A 24 -4.54 -5.92 -19.15
C ARG A 24 -4.26 -7.28 -19.73
N GLU A 25 -3.10 -7.45 -20.40
CA GLU A 25 -2.68 -8.70 -21.03
C GLU A 25 -2.57 -9.84 -20.03
N THR A 26 -2.09 -9.56 -18.82
CA THR A 26 -1.84 -10.57 -17.80
C THR A 26 -3.00 -10.78 -16.84
N GLY A 27 -4.05 -9.93 -16.93
CA GLY A 27 -5.25 -10.01 -16.09
C GLY A 27 -5.11 -9.36 -14.72
N PHE A 28 -4.10 -8.53 -14.50
CA PHE A 28 -3.98 -7.70 -13.30
C PHE A 28 -4.98 -6.54 -13.38
N LYS A 29 -5.72 -6.30 -12.30
CA LYS A 29 -6.87 -5.39 -12.27
C LYS A 29 -6.65 -4.11 -11.49
N ALA A 30 -5.55 -3.99 -10.78
CA ALA A 30 -5.23 -2.84 -9.95
C ALA A 30 -3.71 -2.54 -9.96
N VAL A 31 -3.35 -1.29 -9.77
CA VAL A 31 -1.94 -0.86 -9.67
C VAL A 31 -1.79 0.16 -8.55
N GLU A 32 -0.76 -0.01 -7.73
CA GLU A 32 -0.19 1.05 -6.90
C GLU A 32 1.07 1.60 -7.58
N LEU A 33 1.07 2.90 -7.86
CA LEU A 33 2.19 3.60 -8.48
C LEU A 33 3.15 4.09 -7.41
N ARG A 34 4.32 3.47 -7.30
CA ARG A 34 5.36 3.90 -6.38
C ARG A 34 6.12 5.09 -6.93
N THR A 35 6.40 6.09 -6.07
CA THR A 35 7.14 7.31 -6.44
C THR A 35 8.50 7.01 -7.08
N THR A 36 8.97 7.91 -7.92
CA THR A 36 10.28 7.89 -8.64
C THR A 36 10.42 6.82 -9.72
N HIS A 37 9.33 6.26 -10.21
CA HIS A 37 9.33 5.24 -11.25
C HIS A 37 8.94 5.82 -12.64
N ALA A 38 9.19 5.03 -13.70
CA ALA A 38 9.06 5.47 -15.08
C ALA A 38 7.64 5.84 -15.53
N HIS A 39 6.60 5.47 -14.78
CA HIS A 39 5.20 5.86 -15.05
C HIS A 39 4.97 7.38 -15.03
N GLY A 40 5.82 8.15 -14.34
CA GLY A 40 5.80 9.61 -14.34
C GLY A 40 4.64 10.30 -13.62
N VAL A 41 3.81 9.56 -12.87
CA VAL A 41 2.74 10.14 -12.02
C VAL A 41 3.34 10.51 -10.68
N GLU A 42 3.71 11.78 -10.54
CA GLU A 42 4.54 12.31 -9.44
C GLU A 42 4.10 13.69 -9.01
N LEU A 43 4.46 14.08 -7.78
CA LEU A 43 4.33 15.48 -7.36
C LEU A 43 5.08 16.40 -8.33
N GLY A 44 4.45 17.52 -8.69
CA GLY A 44 5.01 18.47 -9.66
C GLY A 44 4.79 18.10 -11.12
N MET A 45 4.11 16.98 -11.43
CA MET A 45 3.67 16.74 -12.79
C MET A 45 2.70 17.85 -13.24
N PRO A 46 2.72 18.27 -14.53
CA PRO A 46 1.80 19.31 -15.01
C PRO A 46 0.33 18.93 -14.79
N GLU A 47 -0.48 19.87 -14.30
CA GLU A 47 -1.92 19.65 -14.07
C GLU A 47 -2.66 19.19 -15.34
N ALA A 48 -2.24 19.68 -16.51
CA ALA A 48 -2.78 19.21 -17.79
C ALA A 48 -2.65 17.69 -18.01
N LYS A 49 -1.73 17.03 -17.31
CA LYS A 49 -1.55 15.58 -17.37
C LYS A 49 -2.44 14.79 -16.40
N TRP A 50 -3.09 15.44 -15.43
CA TRP A 50 -3.94 14.77 -14.47
C TRP A 50 -5.14 14.10 -15.11
N ALA A 51 -5.88 14.86 -15.93
CA ALA A 51 -7.05 14.33 -16.67
C ALA A 51 -6.66 13.25 -17.67
N GLU A 52 -5.52 13.38 -18.37
CA GLU A 52 -4.98 12.37 -19.27
C GLU A 52 -4.71 11.06 -18.50
N THR A 53 -4.02 11.15 -17.37
CA THR A 53 -3.71 9.98 -16.51
C THR A 53 -4.99 9.29 -16.07
N LYS A 54 -5.97 10.05 -15.58
CA LYS A 54 -7.28 9.52 -15.15
C LYS A 54 -7.99 8.80 -16.30
N THR A 55 -7.99 9.38 -17.50
CA THR A 55 -8.59 8.79 -18.69
C THR A 55 -7.87 7.49 -19.09
N MET A 56 -6.53 7.47 -19.06
CA MET A 56 -5.75 6.26 -19.36
C MET A 56 -6.11 5.08 -18.45
N PHE A 57 -6.29 5.33 -17.15
CA PHE A 57 -6.75 4.29 -16.22
C PHE A 57 -8.18 3.86 -16.52
N ALA A 58 -9.10 4.79 -16.74
CA ALA A 58 -10.51 4.48 -17.07
C ALA A 58 -10.62 3.61 -18.34
N ASP A 59 -9.91 3.96 -19.40
CA ASP A 59 -9.92 3.22 -20.68
C ASP A 59 -9.22 1.87 -20.58
N SER A 60 -8.28 1.72 -19.66
CA SER A 60 -7.54 0.48 -19.47
C SER A 60 -8.36 -0.62 -18.78
N GLY A 61 -9.36 -0.26 -17.98
CA GLY A 61 -10.04 -1.18 -17.06
C GLY A 61 -9.16 -1.69 -15.91
N VAL A 62 -8.03 -1.02 -15.66
CA VAL A 62 -7.14 -1.24 -14.50
C VAL A 62 -7.39 -0.13 -13.49
N GLU A 63 -7.64 -0.46 -12.24
CA GLU A 63 -7.87 0.54 -11.19
C GLU A 63 -6.53 1.13 -10.70
N LEU A 64 -6.46 2.45 -10.58
CA LEU A 64 -5.39 3.10 -9.84
C LEU A 64 -5.68 2.96 -8.34
N TRP A 65 -5.10 1.91 -7.73
CA TRP A 65 -5.37 1.56 -6.33
C TRP A 65 -4.74 2.54 -5.36
N GLY A 66 -3.55 3.03 -5.67
CA GLY A 66 -2.88 3.98 -4.80
C GLY A 66 -1.67 4.66 -5.41
N LEU A 67 -1.26 5.75 -4.77
CA LEU A 67 0.04 6.39 -4.97
C LEU A 67 0.95 5.99 -3.82
N GLY A 68 2.00 5.22 -4.10
CA GLY A 68 2.93 4.67 -3.11
C GLY A 68 4.04 5.66 -2.76
N THR A 69 3.88 6.39 -1.66
CA THR A 69 4.82 7.42 -1.22
C THR A 69 5.90 6.89 -0.26
N VAL A 70 6.83 7.77 0.09
CA VAL A 70 7.84 7.56 1.14
C VAL A 70 7.60 8.46 2.36
N CYS A 71 6.39 9.00 2.51
CA CYS A 71 6.04 9.83 3.65
C CYS A 71 6.02 9.02 4.95
N GLU A 72 6.66 9.56 5.98
CA GLU A 72 6.92 8.91 7.27
C GLU A 72 6.77 9.91 8.42
N TYR A 73 6.28 9.46 9.59
CA TYR A 73 5.94 10.39 10.69
C TYR A 73 6.66 10.05 12.01
N HIS A 74 7.65 9.16 11.99
CA HIS A 74 8.36 8.67 13.17
C HIS A 74 9.51 9.58 13.65
N ALA A 75 9.90 10.61 12.86
CA ALA A 75 11.07 11.42 13.17
C ALA A 75 10.93 12.15 14.51
N VAL A 76 12.05 12.26 15.27
CA VAL A 76 12.11 13.03 16.51
C VAL A 76 11.98 14.53 16.23
N ASP A 77 12.60 15.00 15.13
CA ASP A 77 12.46 16.37 14.65
C ASP A 77 11.04 16.63 14.10
N GLN A 78 10.28 17.44 14.82
CA GLN A 78 8.90 17.80 14.45
C GLN A 78 8.81 18.55 13.12
N ALA A 79 9.87 19.25 12.69
CA ALA A 79 9.89 19.89 11.39
C ALA A 79 9.91 18.86 10.25
N VAL A 80 10.55 17.70 10.46
CA VAL A 80 10.52 16.57 9.52
C VAL A 80 9.11 15.97 9.46
N VAL A 81 8.48 15.73 10.62
CA VAL A 81 7.10 15.23 10.70
C VAL A 81 6.15 16.17 9.96
N ARG A 82 6.22 17.47 10.22
CA ARG A 82 5.39 18.47 9.57
C ARG A 82 5.56 18.49 8.05
N ARG A 83 6.80 18.45 7.55
CA ARG A 83 7.06 18.36 6.10
C ARG A 83 6.42 17.12 5.47
N ASN A 84 6.50 15.97 6.12
CA ASN A 84 5.88 14.74 5.61
C ASN A 84 4.36 14.81 5.61
N ILE A 85 3.74 15.44 6.60
CA ILE A 85 2.28 15.67 6.62
C ILE A 85 1.87 16.56 5.44
N GLU A 86 2.55 17.70 5.24
CA GLU A 86 2.24 18.61 4.13
C GLU A 86 2.50 17.95 2.76
N GLN A 87 3.56 17.17 2.62
CA GLN A 87 3.80 16.39 1.41
C GLN A 87 2.71 15.34 1.18
N THR A 88 2.23 14.69 2.24
CA THR A 88 1.12 13.73 2.13
C THR A 88 -0.16 14.41 1.64
N LYS A 89 -0.44 15.64 2.09
CA LYS A 89 -1.59 16.42 1.60
C LYS A 89 -1.48 16.72 0.10
N GLN A 90 -0.28 17.03 -0.41
CA GLN A 90 -0.05 17.20 -1.85
C GLN A 90 -0.29 15.89 -2.63
N TRP A 91 0.14 14.75 -2.09
CA TRP A 91 -0.15 13.44 -2.66
C TRP A 91 -1.65 13.10 -2.65
N ILE A 92 -2.39 13.51 -1.61
CA ILE A 92 -3.86 13.36 -1.54
C ILE A 92 -4.53 14.16 -2.66
N GLU A 93 -4.12 15.41 -2.87
CA GLU A 93 -4.61 16.25 -3.96
C GLU A 93 -4.36 15.61 -5.33
N LEU A 94 -3.13 15.19 -5.60
CA LEU A 94 -2.80 14.47 -6.83
C LEU A 94 -3.64 13.19 -6.98
N ALA A 95 -3.78 12.40 -5.93
CA ALA A 95 -4.55 11.16 -5.95
C ALA A 95 -6.01 11.40 -6.36
N ALA A 96 -6.65 12.42 -5.82
CA ALA A 96 -8.03 12.79 -6.18
C ALA A 96 -8.15 13.18 -7.66
N HIS A 97 -7.19 13.95 -8.18
CA HIS A 97 -7.21 14.41 -9.57
C HIS A 97 -6.97 13.29 -10.57
N VAL A 98 -6.02 12.38 -10.29
CA VAL A 98 -5.73 11.24 -11.20
C VAL A 98 -6.65 10.04 -11.00
N GLY A 99 -7.55 10.10 -10.01
CA GLY A 99 -8.53 9.05 -9.74
C GLY A 99 -7.97 7.86 -8.97
N ALA A 100 -6.92 8.05 -8.18
CA ALA A 100 -6.42 7.03 -7.27
C ALA A 100 -7.37 6.84 -6.06
N ARG A 101 -7.52 5.60 -5.58
CA ARG A 101 -8.34 5.32 -4.39
C ARG A 101 -7.68 5.81 -3.10
N GLY A 102 -6.36 5.86 -3.06
CA GLY A 102 -5.67 6.27 -1.85
C GLY A 102 -4.21 6.65 -2.05
N VAL A 103 -3.60 7.03 -0.94
CA VAL A 103 -2.18 7.34 -0.81
C VAL A 103 -1.58 6.40 0.23
N LYS A 104 -0.55 5.65 -0.14
CA LYS A 104 0.17 4.78 0.77
C LYS A 104 1.30 5.56 1.46
N VAL A 105 1.33 5.48 2.77
CA VAL A 105 2.38 6.02 3.65
C VAL A 105 2.92 4.90 4.54
N ARG A 106 4.02 5.11 5.23
CA ARG A 106 4.62 4.05 6.06
C ARG A 106 5.13 4.59 7.39
N PRO A 107 5.16 3.79 8.47
CA PRO A 107 5.72 4.18 9.75
C PRO A 107 7.25 4.20 9.71
N ASN A 108 7.86 3.20 9.14
CA ASN A 108 9.25 2.95 8.75
C ASN A 108 10.33 3.05 9.86
N GLY A 109 10.06 3.62 11.03
CA GLY A 109 11.05 3.72 12.10
C GLY A 109 10.47 3.80 13.50
N MET A 110 11.31 3.46 14.48
CA MET A 110 11.09 3.60 15.92
C MET A 110 12.39 4.13 16.53
N PRO A 111 12.52 5.46 16.75
CA PRO A 111 13.71 6.04 17.34
C PRO A 111 13.98 5.45 18.73
N LYS A 112 15.21 5.01 18.97
CA LYS A 112 15.59 4.31 20.23
C LYS A 112 15.52 5.20 21.46
N GLU A 113 15.67 6.51 21.28
CA GLU A 113 15.64 7.54 22.32
C GLU A 113 14.22 7.97 22.74
N VAL A 114 13.19 7.49 22.04
CA VAL A 114 11.79 7.79 22.31
C VAL A 114 11.05 6.50 22.66
N ALA A 115 10.20 6.54 23.67
CA ALA A 115 9.34 5.39 24.00
C ALA A 115 8.45 5.03 22.79
N GLN A 116 8.35 3.74 22.47
CA GLN A 116 7.59 3.26 21.31
C GLN A 116 6.15 3.72 21.31
N GLU A 117 5.52 3.79 22.48
CA GLU A 117 4.15 4.29 22.65
C GLU A 117 4.01 5.74 22.18
N LYS A 118 4.98 6.60 22.52
CA LYS A 118 4.97 8.01 22.08
C LYS A 118 5.18 8.14 20.57
N THR A 119 6.02 7.28 20.01
CA THR A 119 6.21 7.26 18.54
C THR A 119 4.93 6.76 17.84
N CYS A 120 4.27 5.73 18.37
CA CYS A 120 2.99 5.25 17.82
C CYS A 120 1.90 6.34 17.91
N GLU A 121 1.80 7.03 19.02
CA GLU A 121 0.87 8.16 19.20
C GLU A 121 1.15 9.28 18.20
N GLN A 122 2.42 9.70 18.04
CA GLN A 122 2.83 10.72 17.06
C GLN A 122 2.44 10.33 15.64
N ILE A 123 2.73 9.08 15.23
CA ILE A 123 2.35 8.58 13.91
C ILE A 123 0.82 8.58 13.75
N GLY A 124 0.09 8.11 14.77
CA GLY A 124 -1.37 8.09 14.75
C GLY A 124 -1.99 9.48 14.60
N LEU A 125 -1.51 10.47 15.36
CA LEU A 125 -1.97 11.85 15.25
C LEU A 125 -1.66 12.48 13.89
N ALA A 126 -0.47 12.21 13.32
CA ALA A 126 -0.12 12.66 11.97
C ALA A 126 -1.03 12.03 10.91
N LEU A 127 -1.33 10.74 11.05
CA LEU A 127 -2.28 10.02 10.18
C LEU A 127 -3.69 10.60 10.29
N ALA A 128 -4.16 10.95 11.49
CA ALA A 128 -5.47 11.57 11.69
C ALA A 128 -5.57 12.94 10.98
N GLU A 129 -4.50 13.73 11.02
CA GLU A 129 -4.45 15.00 10.30
C GLU A 129 -4.49 14.79 8.78
N CYS A 130 -3.71 13.85 8.24
CA CYS A 130 -3.77 13.48 6.82
C CYS A 130 -5.13 12.88 6.46
N GLY A 131 -5.74 12.10 7.36
CA GLY A 131 -7.06 11.49 7.20
C GLY A 131 -8.18 12.51 6.98
N LYS A 132 -8.12 13.67 7.65
CA LYS A 132 -9.07 14.77 7.43
C LYS A 132 -8.96 15.29 5.99
N ALA A 133 -7.74 15.59 5.52
CA ALA A 133 -7.54 16.03 4.15
C ALA A 133 -7.96 14.95 3.12
N ALA A 134 -7.72 13.69 3.43
CA ALA A 134 -8.15 12.57 2.58
C ALA A 134 -9.67 12.45 2.50
N ALA A 135 -10.39 12.65 3.63
CA ALA A 135 -11.85 12.67 3.67
C ALA A 135 -12.42 13.78 2.78
N ASP A 136 -11.88 14.98 2.88
CA ASP A 136 -12.29 16.15 2.08
C ASP A 136 -12.08 15.91 0.57
N ALA A 137 -11.01 15.19 0.21
CA ALA A 137 -10.67 14.86 -1.17
C ALA A 137 -11.34 13.57 -1.71
N GLY A 138 -12.04 12.82 -0.86
CA GLY A 138 -12.69 11.56 -1.24
C GLY A 138 -11.71 10.41 -1.51
N VAL A 139 -10.51 10.42 -0.91
CA VAL A 139 -9.49 9.37 -1.01
C VAL A 139 -9.19 8.74 0.34
N LEU A 140 -8.40 7.68 0.37
CA LEU A 140 -7.99 7.00 1.59
C LEU A 140 -6.49 7.18 1.85
N ILE A 141 -6.08 7.04 3.12
CA ILE A 141 -4.68 6.82 3.49
C ILE A 141 -4.50 5.34 3.81
N HIS A 142 -3.45 4.73 3.29
CA HIS A 142 -3.06 3.36 3.60
C HIS A 142 -1.74 3.36 4.37
N LEU A 143 -1.79 3.08 5.67
CA LEU A 143 -0.59 2.86 6.47
C LEU A 143 -0.03 1.47 6.14
N GLU A 144 1.09 1.41 5.47
CA GLU A 144 1.78 0.16 5.18
C GLU A 144 2.40 -0.44 6.45
N VAL A 145 2.19 -1.72 6.70
CA VAL A 145 2.86 -2.47 7.77
C VAL A 145 4.31 -2.70 7.39
N HIS A 146 5.17 -1.69 7.61
CA HIS A 146 6.52 -1.62 7.07
C HIS A 146 7.56 -1.15 8.10
N GLY A 147 8.84 -1.51 7.87
CA GLY A 147 9.99 -1.12 8.69
C GLY A 147 10.45 -2.22 9.65
N ALA A 148 11.74 -2.17 10.05
CA ALA A 148 12.38 -3.25 10.82
C ALA A 148 11.71 -3.54 12.19
N VAL A 149 11.18 -2.52 12.86
CA VAL A 149 10.48 -2.64 14.15
C VAL A 149 9.03 -2.22 14.00
N SER A 150 8.79 -1.17 13.24
CA SER A 150 7.47 -0.56 13.05
C SER A 150 6.49 -1.43 12.25
N SER A 151 6.95 -2.49 11.59
CA SER A 151 6.09 -3.50 10.95
C SER A 151 5.44 -4.48 11.93
N ASN A 152 5.75 -4.38 13.24
CA ASN A 152 5.08 -5.21 14.24
C ASN A 152 3.57 -4.90 14.29
N PRO A 153 2.67 -5.89 14.06
CA PRO A 153 1.22 -5.65 14.02
C PRO A 153 0.66 -5.01 15.30
N LYS A 154 1.25 -5.29 16.47
CA LYS A 154 0.83 -4.65 17.74
C LYS A 154 1.15 -3.16 17.78
N LEU A 155 2.28 -2.74 17.20
CA LEU A 155 2.63 -1.33 17.10
C LEU A 155 1.75 -0.62 16.07
N CYS A 156 1.51 -1.24 14.92
CA CYS A 156 0.57 -0.71 13.93
C CYS A 156 -0.85 -0.58 14.50
N GLN A 157 -1.30 -1.52 15.34
CA GLN A 157 -2.57 -1.41 16.04
C GLN A 157 -2.63 -0.16 16.92
N LYS A 158 -1.58 0.10 17.73
CA LYS A 158 -1.51 1.33 18.57
C LYS A 158 -1.54 2.60 17.71
N MET A 159 -0.86 2.62 16.56
CA MET A 159 -0.90 3.75 15.63
C MET A 159 -2.32 3.99 15.09
N MET A 160 -3.02 2.91 14.70
CA MET A 160 -4.39 3.01 14.18
C MET A 160 -5.40 3.39 15.26
N GLU A 161 -5.22 2.93 16.51
CA GLU A 161 -6.04 3.34 17.66
C GLU A 161 -5.84 4.82 18.00
N ALA A 162 -4.60 5.32 17.94
CA ALA A 162 -4.31 6.74 18.14
C ALA A 162 -4.80 7.62 16.96
N CYS A 163 -4.84 7.07 15.74
CA CYS A 163 -5.34 7.77 14.56
C CYS A 163 -6.87 7.94 14.59
N ASP A 164 -7.60 6.89 14.90
CA ASP A 164 -9.08 6.83 14.99
C ASP A 164 -9.82 7.63 13.90
N HIS A 165 -9.43 7.45 12.62
CA HIS A 165 -10.00 8.20 11.51
C HIS A 165 -10.50 7.27 10.38
N PRO A 166 -11.78 7.42 9.91
CA PRO A 166 -12.39 6.48 8.94
C PRO A 166 -11.74 6.48 7.57
N SER A 167 -11.10 7.59 7.14
CA SER A 167 -10.38 7.68 5.87
C SER A 167 -8.94 7.16 5.95
N VAL A 168 -8.53 6.58 7.08
CA VAL A 168 -7.23 5.94 7.26
C VAL A 168 -7.44 4.45 7.47
N GLY A 169 -6.75 3.64 6.69
CA GLY A 169 -6.72 2.20 6.82
C GLY A 169 -5.31 1.66 6.78
N VAL A 170 -5.20 0.36 6.84
CA VAL A 170 -3.94 -0.38 6.80
C VAL A 170 -3.73 -0.97 5.41
N CYS A 171 -2.51 -0.87 4.90
CA CYS A 171 -1.99 -1.76 3.87
C CYS A 171 -1.28 -2.92 4.58
N TRP A 172 -1.94 -4.08 4.66
CA TRP A 172 -1.27 -5.29 5.13
C TRP A 172 -0.10 -5.59 4.20
N ASN A 173 1.08 -5.79 4.77
CA ASN A 173 2.25 -6.22 4.01
C ASN A 173 2.65 -7.61 4.48
N SER A 174 2.88 -8.54 3.56
CA SER A 174 3.25 -9.92 3.89
C SER A 174 4.72 -9.99 4.35
N ASN A 175 4.98 -9.45 5.53
CA ASN A 175 6.30 -9.45 6.15
C ASN A 175 6.58 -10.85 6.76
N ASN A 176 7.41 -11.62 6.13
CA ASN A 176 7.77 -12.94 6.64
C ASN A 176 8.77 -12.83 7.81
N ASN A 177 8.35 -12.20 8.90
CA ASN A 177 9.15 -11.95 10.09
C ASN A 177 8.48 -12.53 11.36
N PRO A 178 9.25 -12.73 12.47
CA PRO A 178 8.74 -13.33 13.70
C PRO A 178 7.65 -12.54 14.42
N ASP A 179 7.50 -11.25 14.17
CA ASP A 179 6.46 -10.42 14.78
C ASP A 179 5.10 -10.60 14.09
N GLU A 180 5.11 -11.02 12.82
CA GLU A 180 3.90 -11.23 12.02
C GLU A 180 3.55 -12.72 11.92
N VAL A 181 4.52 -13.56 11.55
CA VAL A 181 4.30 -15.00 11.35
C VAL A 181 4.75 -15.78 12.59
N ILE A 182 3.81 -16.18 13.42
CA ILE A 182 4.06 -16.93 14.67
C ILE A 182 3.85 -18.43 14.41
N ASN A 183 4.91 -19.22 14.55
CA ASN A 183 4.87 -20.68 14.30
C ASN A 183 4.28 -21.04 12.91
N GLY A 184 4.61 -20.25 11.89
CA GLY A 184 4.15 -20.46 10.51
C GLY A 184 2.72 -20.01 10.22
N SER A 185 2.09 -19.24 11.12
CA SER A 185 0.70 -18.77 11.02
C SER A 185 0.58 -17.27 11.34
N ILE A 186 -0.40 -16.62 10.75
CA ILE A 186 -0.81 -15.24 11.04
C ILE A 186 -2.14 -15.14 11.78
N ALA A 187 -2.69 -16.29 12.24
CA ALA A 187 -4.00 -16.33 12.89
C ALA A 187 -4.11 -15.45 14.15
N THR A 188 -2.98 -15.19 14.83
CA THR A 188 -2.94 -14.34 16.05
C THR A 188 -2.60 -12.88 15.77
N THR A 189 -1.97 -12.57 14.64
CA THR A 189 -1.51 -11.23 14.28
C THR A 189 -2.45 -10.53 13.31
N PHE A 190 -3.02 -11.24 12.36
CA PHE A 190 -3.98 -10.69 11.41
C PHE A 190 -5.20 -10.03 12.07
N PRO A 191 -5.84 -10.61 13.11
CA PRO A 191 -7.00 -10.00 13.78
C PRO A 191 -6.71 -8.63 14.41
N LEU A 192 -5.46 -8.35 14.77
CA LEU A 192 -5.06 -7.06 15.35
C LEU A 192 -5.33 -5.89 14.40
N LEU A 193 -5.27 -6.13 13.07
CA LEU A 193 -5.36 -5.10 12.05
C LEU A 193 -6.54 -5.30 11.08
N SER A 194 -7.19 -6.45 11.08
CA SER A 194 -8.16 -6.87 10.06
C SER A 194 -9.27 -5.84 9.78
N LYS A 195 -9.81 -5.19 10.82
CA LYS A 195 -10.88 -4.19 10.68
C LYS A 195 -10.47 -2.93 9.90
N TRP A 196 -9.17 -2.64 9.82
CA TRP A 196 -8.63 -1.46 9.14
C TRP A 196 -8.04 -1.77 7.76
N ILE A 197 -7.93 -3.04 7.34
CA ILE A 197 -7.30 -3.39 6.07
C ILE A 197 -8.10 -2.79 4.90
N LYS A 198 -7.43 -1.94 4.11
CA LYS A 198 -7.96 -1.30 2.90
C LYS A 198 -7.09 -1.58 1.67
N SER A 199 -5.87 -2.09 1.87
CA SER A 199 -4.94 -2.52 0.84
C SER A 199 -4.14 -3.72 1.35
N CYS A 200 -3.52 -4.49 0.47
CA CYS A 200 -2.68 -5.61 0.84
C CYS A 200 -1.54 -5.77 -0.17
N HIS A 201 -0.29 -5.70 0.30
CA HIS A 201 0.88 -6.09 -0.48
C HIS A 201 1.17 -7.58 -0.27
N ILE A 202 1.34 -8.29 -1.37
CA ILE A 202 1.72 -9.71 -1.39
C ILE A 202 3.04 -9.86 -2.12
N THR A 203 4.00 -10.55 -1.50
CA THR A 203 5.33 -10.78 -2.07
C THR A 203 5.38 -12.04 -2.95
N GLU A 204 6.52 -12.68 -3.07
CA GLU A 204 6.69 -13.93 -3.84
C GLU A 204 5.78 -15.04 -3.31
N LEU A 205 4.76 -15.42 -4.07
CA LEU A 205 3.81 -16.47 -3.70
C LEU A 205 4.44 -17.87 -3.63
N SER A 206 5.65 -18.04 -4.13
CA SER A 206 6.46 -19.26 -3.99
C SER A 206 7.18 -19.35 -2.64
N SER A 207 7.17 -18.30 -1.82
CA SER A 207 7.77 -18.28 -0.49
C SER A 207 6.98 -19.11 0.51
N ASN A 208 7.57 -19.33 1.70
CA ASN A 208 6.96 -20.07 2.81
C ASN A 208 6.01 -19.22 3.68
N TYR A 209 5.61 -18.02 3.24
CA TYR A 209 4.57 -17.25 3.91
C TYR A 209 3.23 -18.00 3.88
N PRO A 210 2.37 -17.92 4.89
CA PRO A 210 1.11 -18.69 4.97
C PRO A 210 0.02 -18.13 4.02
N TRP A 211 0.25 -18.20 2.70
CA TRP A 211 -0.57 -17.57 1.66
C TRP A 211 -2.04 -18.02 1.68
N ARG A 212 -2.29 -19.33 1.81
CA ARG A 212 -3.68 -19.85 1.90
C ARG A 212 -4.41 -19.30 3.12
N GLU A 213 -3.71 -19.17 4.24
CA GLU A 213 -4.27 -18.61 5.46
C GLU A 213 -4.58 -17.12 5.28
N LEU A 214 -3.65 -16.34 4.69
CA LEU A 214 -3.87 -14.91 4.41
C LEU A 214 -5.13 -14.72 3.55
N PHE A 215 -5.22 -15.41 2.42
CA PHE A 215 -6.37 -15.23 1.50
C PHE A 215 -7.69 -15.69 2.14
N ARG A 216 -7.68 -16.75 2.95
CA ARG A 216 -8.83 -17.17 3.72
C ARG A 216 -9.26 -16.11 4.72
N LEU A 217 -8.33 -15.58 5.52
CA LEU A 217 -8.60 -14.56 6.54
C LEU A 217 -9.07 -13.24 5.91
N LEU A 218 -8.51 -12.82 4.78
CA LEU A 218 -8.99 -11.66 4.03
C LEU A 218 -10.45 -11.86 3.58
N LYS A 219 -10.80 -13.03 3.03
CA LYS A 219 -12.19 -13.35 2.64
C LYS A 219 -13.12 -13.34 3.86
N GLU A 220 -12.74 -13.98 4.94
CA GLU A 220 -13.53 -14.08 6.18
C GLU A 220 -13.74 -12.71 6.85
N SER A 221 -12.79 -11.78 6.72
CA SER A 221 -12.93 -10.40 7.19
C SER A 221 -13.82 -9.52 6.30
N GLY A 222 -14.31 -10.04 5.17
CA GLY A 222 -15.09 -9.28 4.19
C GLY A 222 -14.25 -8.38 3.29
N TYR A 223 -12.92 -8.56 3.25
CA TYR A 223 -12.06 -7.78 2.37
C TYR A 223 -12.29 -8.13 0.89
N ASP A 224 -12.73 -7.18 0.11
CA ASP A 224 -12.99 -7.28 -1.34
C ASP A 224 -12.01 -6.45 -2.21
N GLY A 225 -11.02 -5.82 -1.57
CA GLY A 225 -10.03 -4.94 -2.17
C GLY A 225 -9.00 -5.65 -3.06
N ALA A 226 -7.91 -4.94 -3.37
CA ALA A 226 -6.81 -5.47 -4.14
C ALA A 226 -5.72 -6.09 -3.27
N THR A 227 -5.21 -7.23 -3.72
CA THR A 227 -3.93 -7.80 -3.27
C THR A 227 -2.89 -7.46 -4.34
N LEU A 228 -1.89 -6.69 -3.98
CA LEU A 228 -0.94 -6.07 -4.90
C LEU A 228 0.40 -6.78 -4.83
N ALA A 229 0.82 -7.39 -5.93
CA ALA A 229 2.11 -8.05 -6.04
C ALA A 229 3.26 -7.03 -5.94
N GLU A 230 4.04 -7.13 -4.89
CA GLU A 230 5.28 -6.36 -4.67
C GLU A 230 6.47 -7.32 -4.80
N ILE A 231 6.95 -7.52 -6.04
CA ILE A 231 7.89 -8.58 -6.40
C ILE A 231 9.09 -8.05 -7.18
N PRO A 232 10.22 -8.82 -7.17
CA PRO A 232 11.43 -8.47 -7.90
C PRO A 232 11.23 -8.30 -9.41
N ALA A 233 12.18 -7.61 -10.04
CA ALA A 233 12.24 -7.46 -11.49
C ALA A 233 12.40 -8.82 -12.21
N SER A 234 11.88 -8.88 -13.42
CA SER A 234 12.02 -10.04 -14.31
C SER A 234 12.37 -9.59 -15.72
N ALA A 235 13.21 -10.37 -16.42
CA ALA A 235 13.46 -10.17 -17.85
C ALA A 235 12.21 -10.46 -18.70
N GLU A 236 11.25 -11.24 -18.19
CA GLU A 236 10.00 -11.61 -18.85
C GLU A 236 8.78 -11.24 -17.96
N PRO A 237 8.51 -9.95 -17.73
CA PRO A 237 7.52 -9.52 -16.73
C PRO A 237 6.11 -10.08 -17.03
N ALA A 238 5.64 -10.03 -18.26
CA ALA A 238 4.31 -10.54 -18.62
C ALA A 238 4.20 -12.07 -18.40
N ARG A 239 5.26 -12.82 -18.65
CA ARG A 239 5.29 -14.26 -18.39
C ARG A 239 5.21 -14.54 -16.90
N LEU A 240 6.02 -13.85 -16.08
CA LEU A 240 6.00 -13.97 -14.63
C LEU A 240 4.63 -13.63 -14.08
N MET A 241 4.02 -12.53 -14.51
CA MET A 241 2.69 -12.11 -14.06
C MET A 241 1.60 -13.14 -14.35
N ARG A 242 1.65 -13.85 -15.50
CA ARG A 242 0.69 -14.94 -15.78
C ARG A 242 0.85 -16.11 -14.82
N TYR A 243 2.08 -16.52 -14.50
CA TYR A 243 2.34 -17.57 -13.50
C TYR A 243 1.93 -17.13 -12.10
N TYR A 244 2.24 -15.88 -11.75
CA TYR A 244 1.86 -15.30 -10.47
C TYR A 244 0.34 -15.30 -10.30
N ARG A 245 -0.41 -14.90 -11.33
CA ARG A 245 -1.87 -14.95 -11.32
C ARG A 245 -2.40 -16.37 -11.14
N ALA A 246 -1.87 -17.33 -11.88
CA ALA A 246 -2.30 -18.72 -11.77
C ALA A 246 -2.08 -19.28 -10.35
N LEU A 247 -0.95 -18.93 -9.72
CA LEU A 247 -0.66 -19.32 -8.35
C LEU A 247 -1.56 -18.60 -7.34
N TRP A 248 -1.82 -17.31 -7.55
CA TRP A 248 -2.75 -16.51 -6.75
C TRP A 248 -4.18 -17.10 -6.78
N GLU A 249 -4.66 -17.52 -7.95
CA GLU A 249 -5.95 -18.20 -8.10
C GLU A 249 -5.97 -19.55 -7.38
N ALA A 250 -4.91 -20.35 -7.49
CA ALA A 250 -4.77 -21.65 -6.84
C ALA A 250 -4.72 -21.59 -5.31
N TYR A 251 -4.21 -20.50 -4.74
CA TYR A 251 -4.21 -20.32 -3.28
C TYR A 251 -5.57 -19.91 -2.71
N GLN A 252 -6.51 -19.49 -3.56
CA GLN A 252 -7.86 -19.10 -3.16
C GLN A 252 -8.94 -20.14 -3.44
N ALA A 253 -8.57 -21.20 -4.18
CA ALA A 253 -9.39 -22.38 -4.39
C ALA A 253 -9.35 -23.27 -3.13
#